data_306623d31a3cadc94543911396ebb4bc
#
_entry.id   306623d31a3cadc94543911396ebb4bc
#
_cell.length_a   1.000
_cell.length_b   1.000
_cell.length_c   1.000
_cell.angle_alpha   90.00
_cell.angle_beta   90.00
_cell.angle_gamma   90.00
#
_symmetry.space_group_name_H-M   'P 1'
#
loop_
_entity.id
_entity.type
_entity.pdbx_description
1 polymer ?
#
loop_
_entity_poly.entity_id
_entity_poly.type
_entity_poly.pdbx_seq_one_letter_code
_entity_poly.pdbx_strand_id
1 'polypeptide(L)'
;MIRIYATKRGEKHRLLVEGHAEKTGQGPLVCAAVSALCESLGLYVGQSPDCRHLRQSTDRGFAFLSYCAVGSEAFDMTVLALRRLAVEYPQHVSMEALTVDDTARVTVLC
;
A
#
# COMPACT_ATOMS: atom_id res chain seq x y z
N MET A 1 4.42 -15.55 3.09
CA MET A 1 3.19 -14.82 2.71
C MET A 1 3.40 -13.34 2.89
N ILE A 2 3.17 -12.60 1.84
CA ILE A 2 3.15 -11.13 1.90
C ILE A 2 1.75 -10.71 2.30
N ARG A 3 1.64 -9.93 3.37
CA ARG A 3 0.36 -9.39 3.85
C ARG A 3 0.30 -7.91 3.60
N ILE A 4 -0.77 -7.47 2.96
CA ILE A 4 -0.94 -6.07 2.56
C ILE A 4 -2.19 -5.52 3.23
N TYR A 5 -2.02 -4.39 3.89
CA TYR A 5 -3.11 -3.67 4.55
C TYR A 5 -3.16 -2.26 3.96
N ALA A 6 -4.25 -1.94 3.30
CA ALA A 6 -4.45 -0.62 2.71
C ALA A 6 -5.68 0.02 3.31
N THR A 7 -5.54 1.22 3.83
CA THR A 7 -6.64 1.97 4.41
C THR A 7 -6.65 3.38 3.86
N LYS A 8 -7.86 3.90 3.70
CA LYS A 8 -8.08 5.28 3.29
C LYS A 8 -9.20 5.83 4.17
N ARG A 9 -8.93 6.91 4.88
CA ARG A 9 -9.89 7.56 5.76
C ARG A 9 -9.78 9.06 5.57
N GLY A 10 -10.81 9.66 4.98
CA GLY A 10 -10.74 11.06 4.60
C GLY A 10 -9.56 11.29 3.69
N GLU A 11 -8.70 12.24 4.05
CA GLU A 11 -7.48 12.51 3.30
C GLU A 11 -6.31 11.61 3.67
N LYS A 12 -6.46 10.81 4.71
CA LYS A 12 -5.37 9.96 5.17
C LYS A 12 -5.31 8.63 4.42
N HIS A 13 -4.14 8.34 3.89
CA HIS A 13 -3.85 7.12 3.15
C HIS A 13 -2.76 6.35 3.87
N ARG A 14 -2.95 5.05 4.04
CA ARG A 14 -1.98 4.20 4.70
C ARG A 14 -1.82 2.90 3.95
N LEU A 15 -0.59 2.49 3.77
CA LEU A 15 -0.25 1.21 3.16
C LEU A 15 0.79 0.53 4.02
N LEU A 16 0.50 -0.68 4.45
CA LEU A 16 1.41 -1.51 5.21
C LEU A 16 1.59 -2.82 4.49
N VAL A 17 2.83 -3.19 4.27
CA VAL A 17 3.19 -4.46 3.65
C VAL A 17 4.17 -5.18 4.56
N GLU A 18 3.88 -6.43 4.90
CA GLU A 18 4.76 -7.21 5.76
C GLU A 18 4.84 -8.66 5.30
N GLY A 19 5.96 -9.28 5.60
CA GLY A 19 6.22 -10.65 5.26
C GLY A 19 6.98 -10.81 3.96
N HIS A 20 7.16 -12.07 3.57
CA HIS A 20 7.87 -12.44 2.36
C HIS A 20 7.10 -13.51 1.61
N ALA A 21 7.15 -13.48 0.28
CA ALA A 21 6.76 -14.61 -0.52
C ALA A 21 7.82 -15.72 -0.39
N GLU A 22 7.44 -16.94 -0.73
CA GLU A 22 8.38 -18.04 -0.72
C GLU A 22 9.53 -17.77 -1.71
N LYS A 23 10.72 -18.28 -1.37
CA LYS A 23 11.91 -18.06 -2.18
C LYS A 23 11.96 -18.92 -3.43
N THR A 24 10.99 -19.80 -3.62
CA THR A 24 10.92 -20.72 -4.74
C THR A 24 9.75 -20.39 -5.64
N GLY A 25 9.77 -20.94 -6.85
CA GLY A 25 8.71 -20.72 -7.83
C GLY A 25 8.59 -19.25 -8.20
N GLN A 26 7.39 -18.72 -8.15
CA GLN A 26 7.07 -17.33 -8.52
C GLN A 26 7.24 -16.35 -7.37
N GLY A 27 7.59 -16.82 -6.19
CA GLY A 27 7.72 -15.97 -5.02
C GLY A 27 8.63 -14.76 -5.21
N PRO A 28 9.86 -14.93 -5.73
CA PRO A 28 10.76 -13.78 -5.95
C PRO A 28 10.19 -12.76 -6.92
N LEU A 29 9.50 -13.21 -7.96
CA LEU A 29 8.87 -12.31 -8.93
C LEU A 29 7.74 -11.51 -8.28
N VAL A 30 6.93 -12.17 -7.46
CA VAL A 30 5.84 -11.52 -6.74
C VAL A 30 6.38 -10.50 -5.74
N CYS A 31 7.43 -10.83 -5.01
CA CYS A 31 8.08 -9.88 -4.10
C CYS A 31 8.57 -8.64 -4.84
N ALA A 32 9.20 -8.83 -6.00
CA ALA A 32 9.69 -7.72 -6.80
C ALA A 32 8.54 -6.84 -7.29
N ALA A 33 7.44 -7.45 -7.73
CA ALA A 33 6.27 -6.71 -8.19
C ALA A 33 5.64 -5.88 -7.08
N VAL A 34 5.45 -6.47 -5.90
CA VAL A 34 4.90 -5.75 -4.74
C VAL A 34 5.82 -4.60 -4.35
N SER A 35 7.12 -4.85 -4.29
CA SER A 35 8.10 -3.81 -3.94
C SER A 35 8.09 -2.66 -4.94
N ALA A 36 8.04 -2.97 -6.23
CA ALA A 36 8.01 -1.94 -7.26
C ALA A 36 6.77 -1.05 -7.15
N LEU A 37 5.62 -1.64 -6.89
CA LEU A 37 4.39 -0.88 -6.74
C LEU A 37 4.42 0.02 -5.50
N CYS A 38 4.88 -0.50 -4.38
CA CYS A 38 4.95 0.27 -3.15
C CYS A 38 5.99 1.40 -3.24
N GLU A 39 7.15 1.12 -3.81
CA GLU A 39 8.20 2.12 -3.98
C GLU A 39 7.78 3.20 -4.96
N SER A 40 7.09 2.84 -6.04
CA SER A 40 6.58 3.81 -7.00
C SER A 40 5.59 4.78 -6.35
N LEU A 41 4.70 4.27 -5.53
CA LEU A 41 3.77 5.13 -4.79
C LEU A 41 4.52 6.07 -3.85
N GLY A 42 5.49 5.54 -3.11
CA GLY A 42 6.30 6.35 -2.20
C GLY A 42 7.06 7.46 -2.91
N LEU A 43 7.64 7.16 -4.06
CA LEU A 43 8.36 8.16 -4.87
C LEU A 43 7.41 9.23 -5.40
N TYR A 44 6.26 8.82 -5.91
CA TYR A 44 5.26 9.77 -6.40
C TYR A 44 4.79 10.71 -5.29
N VAL A 45 4.42 10.15 -4.16
CA VAL A 45 3.93 10.93 -3.01
C VAL A 45 5.00 11.89 -2.50
N GLY A 46 6.26 11.45 -2.46
CA GLY A 46 7.37 12.28 -2.03
C GLY A 46 7.64 13.49 -2.92
N GLN A 47 7.21 13.43 -4.16
CA GLN A 47 7.37 14.53 -5.14
C GLN A 47 6.11 15.35 -5.33
N SER A 48 4.98 14.87 -4.85
CA SER A 48 3.69 15.53 -5.09
C SER A 48 3.51 16.72 -4.15
N PRO A 49 3.25 17.92 -4.67
CA PRO A 49 2.98 19.08 -3.82
C PRO A 49 1.66 18.99 -3.06
N ASP A 50 0.76 18.11 -3.50
CA ASP A 50 -0.55 17.93 -2.88
C ASP A 50 -0.52 16.96 -1.71
N CYS A 51 0.58 16.25 -1.53
CA CYS A 51 0.72 15.28 -0.45
C CYS A 51 1.43 15.90 0.76
N ARG A 52 0.88 15.64 1.94
CA ARG A 52 1.35 16.21 3.20
C ARG A 52 1.57 15.10 4.21
N HIS A 53 2.39 15.39 5.19
CA HIS A 53 2.61 14.51 6.34
C HIS A 53 3.06 13.11 5.94
N LEU A 54 3.96 13.05 4.97
CA LEU A 54 4.49 11.78 4.50
C LEU A 54 5.33 11.12 5.58
N ARG A 55 5.00 9.87 5.85
CA ARG A 55 5.81 8.98 6.68
C ARG A 55 6.03 7.71 5.89
N GLN A 56 7.26 7.30 5.75
CA GLN A 56 7.58 6.02 5.13
C GLN A 56 8.76 5.37 5.83
N SER A 57 8.68 4.06 5.88
CA SER A 57 9.72 3.24 6.46
C SER A 57 9.78 1.93 5.68
N THR A 58 10.97 1.51 5.35
CA THR A 58 11.18 0.24 4.67
C THR A 58 12.29 -0.53 5.37
N ASP A 59 12.08 -1.82 5.51
CA ASP A 59 13.07 -2.73 6.02
C ASP A 59 12.83 -4.08 5.35
N ARG A 60 13.66 -5.05 5.64
CA ARG A 60 13.50 -6.37 5.07
C ARG A 60 12.17 -6.97 5.53
N GLY A 61 11.30 -7.29 4.57
CA GLY A 61 9.99 -7.86 4.87
C GLY A 61 8.98 -6.89 5.45
N PHE A 62 9.23 -5.58 5.29
CA PHE A 62 8.36 -4.56 5.85
C PHE A 62 8.42 -3.30 5.02
N ALA A 63 7.25 -2.74 4.73
CA ALA A 63 7.14 -1.42 4.10
C ALA A 63 5.92 -0.71 4.67
N PHE A 64 6.09 0.53 5.02
CA PHE A 64 5.02 1.36 5.56
C PHE A 64 5.01 2.71 4.86
N LEU A 65 3.81 3.14 4.47
CA LEU A 65 3.60 4.44 3.87
C LEU A 65 2.33 5.05 4.45
N SER A 66 2.42 6.29 4.89
CA SER A 66 1.27 7.04 5.37
C SER A 66 1.41 8.48 4.90
N TYR A 67 0.33 9.05 4.39
CA TYR A 67 0.33 10.44 3.95
C TYR A 67 -1.09 10.98 3.87
N CYS A 68 -1.20 12.29 3.70
CA CYS A 68 -2.46 12.98 3.54
C CYS A 68 -2.51 13.69 2.20
N ALA A 69 -3.61 13.52 1.50
CA ALA A 69 -3.83 14.17 0.21
C ALA A 69 -5.34 14.22 -0.08
N VAL A 70 -5.76 15.24 -0.79
CA VAL A 70 -7.16 15.35 -1.23
C VAL A 70 -7.48 14.28 -2.26
N GLY A 71 -6.62 14.14 -3.27
CA GLY A 71 -6.78 13.13 -4.31
C GLY A 71 -6.23 11.78 -3.88
N SER A 72 -6.79 10.71 -4.44
CA SER A 72 -6.40 9.34 -4.11
C SER A 72 -6.09 8.48 -5.33
N GLU A 73 -6.00 9.07 -6.53
CA GLU A 73 -5.85 8.29 -7.76
C GLU A 73 -4.60 7.40 -7.73
N ALA A 74 -3.46 7.94 -7.30
CA ALA A 74 -2.23 7.16 -7.24
C ALA A 74 -2.33 6.02 -6.24
N PHE A 75 -2.89 6.30 -5.08
CA PHE A 75 -3.12 5.30 -4.05
C PHE A 75 -4.07 4.21 -4.56
N ASP A 76 -5.19 4.62 -5.14
CA ASP A 76 -6.21 3.69 -5.63
C ASP A 76 -5.66 2.81 -6.74
N MET A 77 -4.87 3.37 -7.65
CA MET A 77 -4.21 2.61 -8.72
C MET A 77 -3.27 1.56 -8.13
N THR A 78 -2.47 1.95 -7.15
CA THR A 78 -1.54 1.04 -6.49
C THR A 78 -2.30 -0.10 -5.78
N VAL A 79 -3.36 0.24 -5.07
CA VAL A 79 -4.19 -0.75 -4.37
C VAL A 79 -4.83 -1.73 -5.34
N LEU A 80 -5.33 -1.23 -6.48
CA LEU A 80 -5.90 -2.11 -7.52
C LEU A 80 -4.87 -3.08 -8.06
N ALA A 81 -3.66 -2.60 -8.31
CA ALA A 81 -2.58 -3.46 -8.81
C ALA A 81 -2.17 -4.52 -7.77
N LEU A 82 -2.07 -4.12 -6.50
CA LEU A 82 -1.76 -5.06 -5.43
C LEU A 82 -2.86 -6.10 -5.25
N ARG A 83 -4.11 -5.68 -5.36
CA ARG A 83 -5.25 -6.60 -5.29
C ARG A 83 -5.22 -7.61 -6.43
N ARG A 84 -4.83 -7.17 -7.62
CA ARG A 84 -4.68 -8.07 -8.76
C ARG A 84 -3.63 -9.14 -8.48
N LEU A 85 -2.51 -8.75 -7.88
CA LEU A 85 -1.47 -9.71 -7.49
C LEU A 85 -1.99 -10.70 -6.45
N ALA A 86 -2.79 -10.25 -5.50
CA ALA A 86 -3.37 -11.15 -4.49
C ALA A 86 -4.34 -12.15 -5.12
N VAL A 87 -5.07 -11.74 -6.15
CA VAL A 87 -5.98 -12.64 -6.89
C VAL A 87 -5.20 -13.67 -7.70
N GLU A 88 -4.14 -13.24 -8.38
CA GLU A 88 -3.36 -14.12 -9.25
C GLU A 88 -2.40 -15.03 -8.49
N TYR A 89 -1.90 -14.56 -7.35
CA TYR A 89 -0.89 -15.29 -6.56
C TYR A 89 -1.33 -15.45 -5.11
N PRO A 90 -2.47 -16.10 -4.87
CA PRO A 90 -3.03 -16.18 -3.51
C PRO A 90 -2.15 -16.97 -2.53
N GLN A 91 -1.22 -17.79 -3.02
CA GLN A 91 -0.27 -18.49 -2.16
C GLN A 91 0.83 -17.57 -1.64
N HIS A 92 1.03 -16.43 -2.28
CA HIS A 92 2.14 -15.53 -1.97
C HIS A 92 1.69 -14.20 -1.39
N VAL A 93 0.50 -13.74 -1.74
CA VAL A 93 0.00 -12.42 -1.35
C VAL A 93 -1.40 -12.52 -0.78
N SER A 94 -1.59 -11.92 0.37
CA SER A 94 -2.89 -11.74 1.01
C SER A 94 -3.12 -10.24 1.18
N MET A 95 -4.25 -9.76 0.74
CA MET A 95 -4.59 -8.34 0.86
C MET A 95 -5.88 -8.16 1.63
N GLU A 96 -5.78 -7.43 2.74
CA GLU A 96 -6.93 -6.97 3.48
C GLU A 96 -7.18 -5.51 3.16
N ALA A 97 -8.14 -5.28 2.29
CA ALA A 97 -8.61 -3.94 2.01
C ALA A 97 -9.60 -3.57 3.11
N LEU A 98 -9.15 -2.79 4.04
CA LEU A 98 -10.06 -2.18 4.99
C LEU A 98 -10.66 -0.98 4.30
N THR A 99 -11.86 -1.14 3.79
CA THR A 99 -12.68 -0.01 3.41
C THR A 99 -13.06 0.70 4.69
N VAL A 100 -12.43 1.80 4.92
CA VAL A 100 -12.81 2.63 6.04
C VAL A 100 -14.03 3.41 5.60
N ASP A 101 -15.03 3.35 6.43
CA ASP A 101 -16.26 4.06 6.26
C ASP A 101 -15.99 5.56 6.31
N ASP A 102 -16.15 6.23 5.17
CA ASP A 102 -15.99 7.67 5.05
C ASP A 102 -17.02 8.44 5.86
N THR A 103 -18.07 7.76 6.31
CA THR A 103 -19.05 8.39 7.18
C THR A 103 -18.61 8.43 8.64
N ALA A 104 -17.56 7.75 8.98
CA ALA A 104 -16.98 7.88 10.30
C ALA A 104 -16.50 9.32 10.46
N ARG A 105 -17.19 10.06 11.27
CA ARG A 105 -16.94 11.47 11.52
C ARG A 105 -15.70 11.71 12.34
N VAL A 106 -14.76 10.86 12.21
CA VAL A 106 -13.48 11.10 12.81
C VAL A 106 -12.78 12.07 11.89
N THR A 107 -12.67 13.29 12.32
CA THR A 107 -11.76 14.22 11.70
C THR A 107 -10.39 13.60 11.79
N VAL A 108 -9.97 12.99 10.71
CA VAL A 108 -8.60 12.52 10.64
C VAL A 108 -7.77 13.76 10.45
N LEU A 109 -7.17 14.20 11.53
CA LEU A 109 -6.18 15.24 11.46
C LEU A 109 -4.99 14.67 10.74
N CYS A 110 -4.72 15.25 9.61
CA CYS A 110 -3.50 14.94 8.90
C CYS A 110 -2.33 15.75 9.46
#